data_8b581862b9551d8ced1a7ca1fe7189b9
#
_entry.id   8b581862b9551d8ced1a7ca1fe7189b9
#
_cell.length_a   1.000
_cell.length_b   1.000
_cell.length_c   1.000
_cell.angle_alpha   90.00
_cell.angle_beta   90.00
_cell.angle_gamma   90.00
#
_symmetry.space_group_name_H-M   'P 1'
#
loop_
_entity.id
_entity.type
_entity.pdbx_description
1 polymer ?
#
loop_
_entity_poly.entity_id
_entity_poly.type
_entity_poly.pdbx_seq_one_letter_code
_entity_poly.pdbx_strand_id
1 'polypeptide(L)'
;QNKLKLYGFNNLTKALSFNIYDVCYAKTEREQRDYIKYIDQQYNSERLTGILERVTEMIGAHVLHISKQDYDPQGASVTFLIAEEHMKPALEPDTIVAHLDKSHVTVHTYPEYHPDTCLATFRVDIDVATCGEITPLSTLDYLIGSFDSDIITLFFCKSISYPLI
;
A
#
# COMPACT_ATOMS: atom_id res chain seq x y z
N GLN A 1 14.44 29.72 2.63
CA GLN A 1 13.12 29.16 2.99
C GLN A 1 13.20 28.73 4.45
N ASN A 2 12.48 29.41 5.34
CA ASN A 2 12.42 29.04 6.74
C ASN A 2 11.64 27.70 6.85
N LYS A 3 12.35 26.63 7.17
CA LYS A 3 11.70 25.36 7.54
C LYS A 3 10.91 25.61 8.83
N LEU A 4 9.61 25.41 8.78
CA LEU A 4 8.75 25.41 9.97
C LEU A 4 9.30 24.35 10.95
N LYS A 5 9.84 24.80 12.08
CA LYS A 5 10.13 23.92 13.21
C LYS A 5 8.80 23.61 13.90
N LEU A 6 8.24 22.46 13.63
CA LEU A 6 7.10 21.92 14.38
C LEU A 6 7.64 21.48 15.76
N TYR A 7 7.41 22.26 16.78
CA TYR A 7 7.80 21.97 18.15
C TYR A 7 7.01 20.75 18.68
N GLY A 8 7.58 19.55 18.51
CA GLY A 8 7.05 18.32 19.12
C GLY A 8 5.75 17.75 18.52
N PHE A 9 5.17 18.38 17.50
CA PHE A 9 4.01 17.85 16.79
C PHE A 9 4.41 17.43 15.38
N ASN A 10 4.41 16.13 15.12
CA ASN A 10 4.61 15.60 13.78
C ASN A 10 3.27 15.43 13.08
N ASN A 11 2.68 16.54 12.63
CA ASN A 11 1.38 16.55 11.95
C ASN A 11 1.48 16.49 10.41
N LEU A 12 2.68 16.20 9.89
CA LEU A 12 2.88 16.08 8.44
C LEU A 12 2.54 14.68 7.98
N THR A 13 1.26 14.40 7.79
CA THR A 13 0.81 13.15 7.19
C THR A 13 0.75 13.30 5.68
N LYS A 14 1.27 12.30 4.97
CA LYS A 14 1.15 12.14 3.53
C LYS A 14 0.56 10.76 3.27
N ALA A 15 -0.45 10.72 2.43
CA ALA A 15 -1.07 9.47 2.04
C ALA A 15 -1.12 9.38 0.51
N LEU A 16 -0.70 8.26 -0.01
CA LEU A 16 -0.86 7.85 -1.40
C LEU A 16 -1.76 6.64 -1.42
N SER A 17 -2.94 6.78 -2.00
CA SER A 17 -3.91 5.70 -2.15
C SER A 17 -4.19 5.50 -3.61
N PHE A 18 -4.15 4.27 -4.09
CA PHE A 18 -4.54 3.97 -5.46
C PHE A 18 -5.16 2.59 -5.60
N ASN A 19 -6.05 2.51 -6.58
CA ASN A 19 -6.70 1.29 -7.00
C ASN A 19 -6.23 0.98 -8.42
N ILE A 20 -5.80 -0.24 -8.62
CA ILE A 20 -5.36 -0.79 -9.89
C ILE A 20 -6.39 -1.82 -10.32
N TYR A 21 -6.78 -1.79 -11.59
CA TYR A 21 -7.71 -2.74 -12.17
C TYR A 21 -7.12 -3.36 -13.43
N ASP A 22 -7.14 -4.68 -13.48
CA ASP A 22 -6.94 -5.47 -14.69
C ASP A 22 -8.28 -6.12 -15.08
N VAL A 23 -8.63 -6.11 -16.36
CA VAL A 23 -9.92 -6.59 -16.86
C VAL A 23 -9.68 -7.63 -17.95
N CYS A 24 -10.13 -8.85 -17.71
CA CYS A 24 -10.04 -9.96 -18.64
C CYS A 24 -11.40 -10.34 -19.18
N TYR A 25 -11.52 -10.43 -20.51
CA TYR A 25 -12.71 -10.96 -21.15
C TYR A 25 -12.59 -12.48 -21.29
N ALA A 26 -13.32 -13.19 -20.45
CA ALA A 26 -13.32 -14.65 -20.38
C ALA A 26 -14.72 -15.18 -20.67
N LYS A 27 -14.89 -15.81 -21.84
CA LYS A 27 -16.21 -16.25 -22.34
C LYS A 27 -16.77 -17.47 -21.64
N THR A 28 -15.88 -18.29 -21.13
CA THR A 28 -16.25 -19.57 -20.52
C THR A 28 -15.87 -19.59 -19.05
N GLU A 29 -16.61 -20.35 -18.25
CA GLU A 29 -16.27 -20.57 -16.85
C GLU A 29 -14.84 -21.13 -16.65
N ARG A 30 -14.36 -21.91 -17.64
CA ARG A 30 -12.99 -22.41 -17.60
C ARG A 30 -11.99 -21.28 -17.71
N GLU A 31 -12.14 -20.37 -18.69
CA GLU A 31 -11.27 -19.22 -18.88
C GLU A 31 -11.32 -18.30 -17.66
N GLN A 32 -12.49 -18.09 -17.05
CA GLN A 32 -12.64 -17.32 -15.82
C GLN A 32 -11.88 -17.95 -14.66
N ARG A 33 -12.00 -19.25 -14.44
CA ARG A 33 -11.26 -19.98 -13.42
C ARG A 33 -9.74 -19.98 -13.67
N ASP A 34 -9.34 -20.14 -14.93
CA ASP A 34 -7.93 -20.15 -15.30
C ASP A 34 -7.30 -18.75 -15.04
N TYR A 35 -8.03 -17.67 -15.35
CA TYR A 35 -7.60 -16.30 -15.02
C TYR A 35 -7.47 -16.08 -13.52
N ILE A 36 -8.49 -16.41 -12.72
CA ILE A 36 -8.43 -16.27 -11.26
C ILE A 36 -7.26 -17.04 -10.68
N LYS A 37 -7.05 -18.27 -11.13
CA LYS A 37 -5.91 -19.08 -10.69
C LYS A 37 -4.57 -18.45 -11.04
N TYR A 38 -4.45 -17.88 -12.23
CA TYR A 38 -3.26 -17.14 -12.65
C TYR A 38 -2.99 -15.95 -11.72
N ILE A 39 -3.99 -15.11 -11.49
CA ILE A 39 -3.88 -13.93 -10.61
C ILE A 39 -3.50 -14.33 -9.19
N ASP A 40 -4.15 -15.34 -8.63
CA ASP A 40 -3.87 -15.81 -7.27
C ASP A 40 -2.44 -16.37 -7.11
N GLN A 41 -1.91 -17.00 -8.15
CA GLN A 41 -0.52 -17.45 -8.17
C GLN A 41 0.48 -16.31 -8.31
N GLN A 42 0.15 -15.27 -9.13
CA GLN A 42 1.04 -14.13 -9.37
C GLN A 42 1.06 -13.13 -8.23
N TYR A 43 -0.06 -12.95 -7.52
CA TYR A 43 -0.25 -11.90 -6.53
C TYR A 43 -0.67 -12.44 -5.16
N ASN A 44 -0.08 -13.57 -4.75
CA ASN A 44 -0.22 -14.12 -3.41
C ASN A 44 0.48 -13.24 -2.35
N SER A 45 0.21 -13.50 -1.08
CA SER A 45 0.75 -12.73 0.04
C SER A 45 2.28 -12.68 0.07
N GLU A 46 2.98 -13.71 -0.41
CA GLU A 46 4.44 -13.74 -0.47
C GLU A 46 4.99 -12.77 -1.52
N ARG A 47 4.42 -12.77 -2.71
CA ARG A 47 4.77 -11.82 -3.79
C ARG A 47 4.49 -10.38 -3.37
N LEU A 48 3.33 -10.13 -2.77
CA LEU A 48 2.94 -8.82 -2.27
C LEU A 48 3.88 -8.35 -1.17
N THR A 49 4.33 -9.24 -0.28
CA THR A 49 5.34 -8.94 0.73
C THR A 49 6.62 -8.41 0.09
N GLY A 50 7.14 -9.08 -0.93
CA GLY A 50 8.34 -8.62 -1.64
C GLY A 50 8.16 -7.24 -2.31
N ILE A 51 6.97 -6.94 -2.84
CA ILE A 51 6.65 -5.62 -3.38
C ILE A 51 6.71 -4.56 -2.27
N LEU A 52 6.08 -4.82 -1.10
CA LEU A 52 6.06 -3.87 0.01
C LEU A 52 7.42 -3.71 0.68
N GLU A 53 8.26 -4.73 0.73
CA GLU A 53 9.65 -4.63 1.17
C GLU A 53 10.41 -3.62 0.32
N ARG A 54 10.29 -3.74 -1.01
CA ARG A 54 10.93 -2.81 -1.93
C ARG A 54 10.41 -1.38 -1.79
N VAL A 55 9.10 -1.20 -1.60
CA VAL A 55 8.49 0.11 -1.29
C VAL A 55 9.11 0.71 -0.04
N THR A 56 9.23 -0.09 1.02
CA THR A 56 9.78 0.34 2.32
C THR A 56 11.24 0.78 2.19
N GLU A 57 12.06 0.03 1.45
CA GLU A 57 13.44 0.42 1.13
C GLU A 57 13.51 1.74 0.35
N MET A 58 12.68 1.90 -0.68
CA MET A 58 12.68 3.10 -1.55
C MET A 58 12.33 4.38 -0.79
N ILE A 59 11.51 4.29 0.23
CA ILE A 59 11.16 5.44 1.08
C ILE A 59 12.12 5.65 2.25
N GLY A 60 13.13 4.78 2.42
CA GLY A 60 14.10 4.89 3.52
C GLY A 60 13.49 4.61 4.89
N ALA A 61 12.57 3.66 4.95
CA ALA A 61 11.94 3.21 6.18
C ALA A 61 12.39 1.79 6.54
N HIS A 62 12.17 1.41 7.78
CA HIS A 62 12.36 0.03 8.24
C HIS A 62 11.04 -0.59 8.72
N VAL A 63 10.93 -1.90 8.54
CA VAL A 63 9.73 -2.66 8.92
C VAL A 63 9.73 -2.93 10.41
N LEU A 64 8.63 -2.60 11.07
CA LEU A 64 8.39 -2.90 12.48
C LEU A 64 7.56 -4.18 12.65
N HIS A 65 6.59 -4.38 11.78
CA HIS A 65 5.69 -5.52 11.83
C HIS A 65 5.12 -5.81 10.45
N ILE A 66 4.92 -7.10 10.15
CA ILE A 66 4.27 -7.59 8.93
C ILE A 66 3.06 -8.44 9.33
N SER A 67 1.92 -8.14 8.72
CA SER A 67 0.74 -9.00 8.73
C SER A 67 0.41 -9.38 7.30
N LYS A 68 0.25 -10.68 7.04
CA LYS A 68 -0.08 -11.17 5.70
C LYS A 68 -1.07 -12.32 5.77
N GLN A 69 -1.91 -12.41 4.75
CA GLN A 69 -2.93 -13.45 4.64
C GLN A 69 -3.29 -13.69 3.19
N ASP A 70 -3.34 -14.96 2.79
CA ASP A 70 -4.03 -15.40 1.59
C ASP A 70 -5.47 -15.81 1.97
N TYR A 71 -6.44 -15.44 1.17
CA TYR A 71 -7.85 -15.70 1.42
C TYR A 71 -8.33 -16.94 0.66
N ASP A 72 -9.28 -17.64 1.24
CA ASP A 72 -10.02 -18.72 0.59
C ASP A 72 -11.40 -18.19 0.18
N PRO A 73 -11.80 -18.28 -1.08
CA PRO A 73 -11.18 -19.05 -2.16
C PRO A 73 -10.04 -18.32 -2.90
N GLN A 74 -9.87 -17.01 -2.76
CA GLN A 74 -8.92 -16.24 -3.56
C GLN A 74 -8.65 -14.85 -2.97
N GLY A 75 -7.53 -14.24 -3.39
CA GLY A 75 -7.10 -12.92 -2.97
C GLY A 75 -6.14 -12.97 -1.79
N ALA A 76 -5.52 -11.83 -1.51
CA ALA A 76 -4.54 -11.71 -0.45
C ALA A 76 -4.52 -10.30 0.16
N SER A 77 -3.98 -10.18 1.36
CA SER A 77 -3.64 -8.89 1.95
C SER A 77 -2.29 -8.93 2.64
N VAL A 78 -1.60 -7.81 2.59
CA VAL A 78 -0.34 -7.60 3.31
C VAL A 78 -0.33 -6.18 3.88
N THR A 79 0.05 -6.06 5.15
CA THR A 79 0.22 -4.78 5.83
C THR A 79 1.57 -4.73 6.51
N PHE A 80 2.32 -3.68 6.22
CA PHE A 80 3.56 -3.34 6.91
C PHE A 80 3.33 -2.16 7.83
N LEU A 81 3.69 -2.31 9.08
CA LEU A 81 3.92 -1.20 9.97
C LEU A 81 5.39 -0.80 9.84
N ILE A 82 5.64 0.46 9.54
CA ILE A 82 6.99 0.96 9.22
C ILE A 82 7.33 2.19 10.06
N ALA A 83 8.63 2.46 10.22
CA ALA A 83 9.15 3.67 10.86
C ALA A 83 10.27 4.28 10.03
N GLU A 84 10.42 5.61 10.11
CA GLU A 84 11.54 6.32 9.49
C GLU A 84 12.87 5.95 10.16
N GLU A 85 13.92 5.78 9.36
CA GLU A 85 15.24 5.32 9.80
C GLU A 85 15.90 6.29 10.82
N HIS A 86 15.53 7.56 10.76
CA HIS A 86 16.10 8.61 11.62
C HIS A 86 15.33 8.89 12.93
N MET A 87 14.22 8.22 13.13
CA MET A 87 13.51 8.30 14.41
C MET A 87 14.22 7.41 15.43
N LYS A 88 14.90 8.04 16.40
CA LYS A 88 15.39 7.32 17.58
C LYS A 88 14.18 6.66 18.24
N PRO A 89 14.23 5.36 18.54
CA PRO A 89 13.15 4.72 19.28
C PRO A 89 12.90 5.53 20.56
N ALA A 90 11.66 5.94 20.79
CA ALA A 90 11.28 6.51 22.06
C ALA A 90 11.63 5.51 23.16
N LEU A 91 12.25 5.97 24.22
CA LEU A 91 12.85 5.15 25.29
C LEU A 91 11.84 4.27 26.04
N GLU A 92 10.56 4.40 25.76
CA GLU A 92 9.49 3.60 26.41
C GLU A 92 8.53 3.08 25.34
N PRO A 93 8.38 1.74 25.19
CA PRO A 93 7.53 1.14 24.15
C PRO A 93 6.02 1.32 24.36
N ASP A 94 5.58 1.82 25.50
CA ASP A 94 4.17 1.88 25.90
C ASP A 94 3.51 3.26 25.84
N THR A 95 4.19 4.28 25.34
CA THR A 95 3.59 5.61 25.22
C THR A 95 2.79 5.77 23.94
N ILE A 96 1.60 6.38 24.04
CA ILE A 96 0.71 6.76 22.94
C ILE A 96 1.46 7.52 21.83
N VAL A 97 2.52 8.26 22.19
CA VAL A 97 3.40 8.98 21.26
C VAL A 97 4.08 8.04 20.26
N ALA A 98 4.45 6.82 20.65
CA ALA A 98 5.06 5.84 19.77
C ALA A 98 4.11 5.37 18.65
N HIS A 99 2.79 5.53 18.81
CA HIS A 99 1.82 5.19 17.78
C HIS A 99 1.60 6.32 16.74
N LEU A 100 1.90 7.56 17.08
CA LEU A 100 1.73 8.71 16.19
C LEU A 100 2.85 8.84 15.16
N ASP A 101 4.00 8.21 15.42
CA ASP A 101 5.18 8.26 14.55
C ASP A 101 5.28 7.05 13.59
N LYS A 102 4.27 6.18 13.58
CA LYS A 102 4.26 4.98 12.76
C LYS A 102 3.53 5.21 11.44
N SER A 103 4.21 4.83 10.38
CA SER A 103 3.68 4.82 9.02
C SER A 103 3.26 3.40 8.64
N HIS A 104 2.46 3.25 7.60
CA HIS A 104 2.05 1.94 7.14
C HIS A 104 1.97 1.87 5.61
N VAL A 105 2.15 0.66 5.10
CA VAL A 105 1.88 0.31 3.72
C VAL A 105 0.97 -0.90 3.72
N THR A 106 -0.14 -0.82 3.01
CA THR A 106 -1.14 -1.90 2.94
C THR A 106 -1.48 -2.18 1.49
N VAL A 107 -1.64 -3.46 1.15
CA VAL A 107 -2.17 -3.93 -0.11
C VAL A 107 -3.25 -4.97 0.12
N HIS A 108 -4.34 -4.85 -0.62
CA HIS A 108 -5.42 -5.82 -0.68
C HIS A 108 -5.69 -6.17 -2.13
N THR A 109 -5.92 -7.45 -2.43
CA THR A 109 -6.26 -7.91 -3.77
C THR A 109 -7.62 -8.56 -3.81
N TYR A 110 -8.35 -8.30 -4.88
CA TYR A 110 -9.72 -8.77 -5.11
C TYR A 110 -9.85 -9.35 -6.52
N PRO A 111 -9.45 -10.61 -6.74
CA PRO A 111 -9.73 -11.31 -7.99
C PRO A 111 -11.20 -11.77 -7.99
N GLU A 112 -11.94 -11.38 -9.02
CA GLU A 112 -13.37 -11.66 -9.15
C GLU A 112 -13.72 -12.07 -10.58
N TYR A 113 -14.82 -12.77 -10.75
CA TYR A 113 -15.41 -13.04 -12.05
C TYR A 113 -16.94 -12.90 -12.01
N HIS A 114 -17.51 -12.49 -13.13
CA HIS A 114 -18.94 -12.29 -13.30
C HIS A 114 -19.46 -13.19 -14.40
N PRO A 115 -20.12 -14.31 -14.07
CA PRO A 115 -20.56 -15.31 -15.06
C PRO A 115 -21.44 -14.73 -16.16
N ASP A 116 -22.34 -13.82 -15.80
CA ASP A 116 -23.32 -13.24 -16.71
C ASP A 116 -22.73 -12.22 -17.70
N THR A 117 -21.57 -11.66 -17.41
CA THR A 117 -20.94 -10.61 -18.22
C THR A 117 -19.72 -11.06 -18.98
N CYS A 118 -19.28 -12.30 -18.81
CA CYS A 118 -18.02 -12.83 -19.36
C CYS A 118 -16.78 -11.99 -18.96
N LEU A 119 -16.84 -11.34 -17.81
CA LEU A 119 -15.73 -10.54 -17.29
C LEU A 119 -15.11 -11.21 -16.07
N ALA A 120 -13.79 -11.27 -16.07
CA ALA A 120 -12.99 -11.49 -14.87
C ALA A 120 -12.20 -10.22 -14.60
N THR A 121 -12.08 -9.86 -13.33
CA THR A 121 -11.40 -8.63 -12.91
C THR A 121 -10.45 -8.91 -11.77
N PHE A 122 -9.37 -8.16 -11.74
CA PHE A 122 -8.44 -8.13 -10.64
C PHE A 122 -8.30 -6.70 -10.17
N ARG A 123 -8.70 -6.43 -8.93
CA ARG A 123 -8.51 -5.13 -8.29
C ARG A 123 -7.44 -5.24 -7.20
N VAL A 124 -6.56 -4.25 -7.17
CA VAL A 124 -5.58 -4.07 -6.10
C VAL A 124 -5.81 -2.71 -5.47
N ASP A 125 -6.01 -2.68 -4.17
CA ASP A 125 -6.09 -1.47 -3.37
C ASP A 125 -4.77 -1.33 -2.60
N ILE A 126 -4.09 -0.19 -2.76
CA ILE A 126 -2.81 0.08 -2.11
C ILE A 126 -2.90 1.42 -1.38
N ASP A 127 -2.48 1.41 -0.11
CA ASP A 127 -2.38 2.59 0.72
C ASP A 127 -0.97 2.71 1.31
N VAL A 128 -0.31 3.84 1.07
CA VAL A 128 0.97 4.19 1.65
C VAL A 128 0.79 5.46 2.47
N ALA A 129 0.77 5.34 3.77
CA ALA A 129 0.68 6.48 4.69
C ALA A 129 2.00 6.68 5.41
N THR A 130 2.55 7.89 5.32
CA THR A 130 3.82 8.26 5.94
C THR A 130 3.66 9.51 6.78
N CYS A 131 4.45 9.60 7.85
CA CYS A 131 4.60 10.79 8.69
C CYS A 131 5.98 11.40 8.45
N GLY A 132 6.18 12.65 8.87
CA GLY A 132 7.50 13.28 8.82
C GLY A 132 7.99 13.69 7.43
N GLU A 133 9.24 13.42 7.12
CA GLU A 133 9.89 13.90 5.88
C GLU A 133 9.75 12.92 4.69
N ILE A 134 9.46 11.65 4.93
CA ILE A 134 9.27 10.64 3.88
C ILE A 134 8.11 11.03 2.96
N THR A 135 8.30 10.81 1.66
CA THR A 135 7.23 10.98 0.67
C THR A 135 6.93 9.67 -0.05
N PRO A 136 5.67 9.20 -0.05
CA PRO A 136 5.30 7.98 -0.75
C PRO A 136 5.32 8.11 -2.28
N LEU A 137 5.37 9.33 -2.82
CA LEU A 137 5.38 9.56 -4.27
C LEU A 137 6.58 8.99 -4.99
N SER A 138 7.72 8.79 -4.30
CA SER A 138 8.91 8.16 -4.89
C SER A 138 8.70 6.70 -5.28
N THR A 139 7.66 6.05 -4.76
CA THR A 139 7.37 4.64 -5.04
C THR A 139 6.34 4.43 -6.16
N LEU A 140 5.77 5.51 -6.67
CA LEU A 140 4.62 5.44 -7.59
C LEU A 140 4.92 4.62 -8.84
N ASP A 141 6.00 4.94 -9.55
CA ASP A 141 6.36 4.23 -10.80
C ASP A 141 6.62 2.73 -10.55
N TYR A 142 7.26 2.41 -9.42
CA TYR A 142 7.51 1.02 -9.04
C TYR A 142 6.23 0.27 -8.75
N LEU A 143 5.31 0.88 -7.99
CA LEU A 143 4.03 0.25 -7.64
C LEU A 143 3.15 0.05 -8.87
N ILE A 144 3.06 1.04 -9.77
CA ILE A 144 2.34 0.92 -11.04
C ILE A 144 2.95 -0.21 -11.89
N GLY A 145 4.27 -0.27 -11.99
CA GLY A 145 4.97 -1.30 -12.77
C GLY A 145 4.98 -2.70 -12.14
N SER A 146 4.53 -2.84 -10.89
CA SER A 146 4.49 -4.12 -10.18
C SER A 146 3.24 -4.95 -10.48
N PHE A 147 2.22 -4.36 -11.08
CA PHE A 147 0.94 -4.99 -11.39
C PHE A 147 0.56 -4.79 -12.85
N ASP A 148 0.00 -5.84 -13.46
CA ASP A 148 -0.71 -5.70 -14.73
C ASP A 148 -1.94 -4.82 -14.52
N SER A 149 -2.17 -3.84 -15.39
CA SER A 149 -3.27 -2.88 -15.19
C SER A 149 -3.78 -2.26 -16.47
N ASP A 150 -5.09 -2.19 -16.57
CA ASP A 150 -5.82 -1.44 -17.61
C ASP A 150 -6.22 -0.05 -17.11
N ILE A 151 -6.58 0.05 -15.82
CA ILE A 151 -7.09 1.27 -15.20
C ILE A 151 -6.40 1.50 -13.87
N ILE A 152 -5.96 2.73 -13.64
CA ILE A 152 -5.39 3.16 -12.36
C ILE A 152 -6.09 4.43 -11.90
N THR A 153 -6.56 4.45 -10.66
CA THR A 153 -7.03 5.64 -9.98
C THR A 153 -6.09 5.97 -8.82
N LEU A 154 -5.77 7.25 -8.65
CA LEU A 154 -4.78 7.70 -7.68
C LEU A 154 -5.29 8.90 -6.89
N PHE A 155 -5.08 8.84 -5.57
CA PHE A 155 -5.26 9.96 -4.66
C PHE A 155 -3.97 10.21 -3.88
N PHE A 156 -3.52 11.46 -3.87
CA PHE A 156 -2.44 11.90 -3.00
C PHE A 156 -2.93 13.03 -2.10
N CYS A 157 -2.78 12.83 -0.79
CA CYS A 157 -3.12 13.80 0.23
C CYS A 157 -1.89 14.15 1.06
N LYS A 158 -1.72 15.44 1.32
CA LYS A 158 -0.69 15.95 2.23
C LYS A 158 -1.33 16.94 3.18
N SER A 159 -1.19 16.70 4.48
CA SER A 159 -1.61 17.69 5.47
C SER A 159 -0.70 18.90 5.41
N ILE A 160 -1.28 20.10 5.44
CA ILE A 160 -0.57 21.37 5.48
C ILE A 160 -0.85 21.97 6.87
N SER A 161 0.19 22.15 7.68
CA SER A 161 0.05 22.95 8.89
C SER A 161 0.26 24.42 8.55
N TYR A 162 -0.76 25.24 8.79
CA TYR A 162 -0.58 26.69 8.78
C TYR A 162 0.00 27.11 10.12
N PRO A 163 0.95 28.07 10.15
CA PRO A 163 1.35 28.67 11.42
C PRO A 163 0.11 29.35 12.03
N LEU A 164 -0.22 28.98 13.24
CA LEU A 164 -1.16 29.78 14.05
C LEU A 164 -0.48 31.13 14.26
N ILE A 165 -1.12 32.18 13.78
CA ILE A 165 -0.73 33.57 13.95
C ILE A 165 -0.90 33.95 15.43
#